data_72cea4a4524dd343b229c33c4e67e016
#
_entry.id   72cea4a4524dd343b229c33c4e67e016
#
_cell.length_a   1.000
_cell.length_b   1.000
_cell.length_c   1.000
_cell.angle_alpha   90.00
_cell.angle_beta   90.00
_cell.angle_gamma   90.00
#
_symmetry.space_group_name_H-M   'P 1'
#
loop_
_entity.id
_entity.type
_entity.pdbx_description
1 polymer ?
#
loop_
_entity_poly.entity_id
_entity_poly.type
_entity_poly.pdbx_seq_one_letter_code
_entity_poly.pdbx_strand_id
1 'polypeptide(L)'
;SDNILLIDIRNSIGDGSYEAYLEGHVPTSIHSDYMKDGWRVKVDNTVGLVPTESQFQDLARSLGVNSDTHVVIIPAGVSSTDFGSAARSYWTFKACGHENVSILDGGYSAWKNAYPNQIETGAFNTLVEGNFTAKFNPELYISTNDVAKIVDTKSDVILLDGRPENQFYAKAKHGKARAAGRLPGSVLLFQENAYDIANNVL
;
A
#
# COMPACT_ATOMS: atom_id res chain seq x y z
N SER A 1 -9.00 10.01 24.16
CA SER A 1 -9.04 10.24 22.70
C SER A 1 -8.09 9.24 22.06
N ASP A 2 -8.63 8.47 21.16
CA ASP A 2 -7.85 7.47 20.45
C ASP A 2 -6.74 8.19 19.68
N ASN A 3 -5.51 7.68 19.77
CA ASN A 3 -4.35 8.21 19.04
C ASN A 3 -4.46 7.75 17.57
N ILE A 4 -5.32 8.42 16.78
CA ILE A 4 -5.59 8.08 15.39
C ILE A 4 -4.84 9.06 14.48
N LEU A 5 -4.14 8.53 13.49
CA LEU A 5 -3.47 9.29 12.44
C LEU A 5 -4.05 8.89 11.07
N LEU A 6 -4.58 9.87 10.36
CA LEU A 6 -5.13 9.68 9.02
C LEU A 6 -4.06 10.03 7.99
N ILE A 7 -3.69 9.08 7.11
CA ILE A 7 -2.67 9.28 6.08
C ILE A 7 -3.34 9.16 4.70
N ASP A 8 -3.46 10.27 4.01
CA ASP A 8 -3.92 10.36 2.64
C ASP A 8 -2.75 10.01 1.71
N ILE A 9 -2.86 8.87 1.02
CA ILE A 9 -1.80 8.36 0.14
C ILE A 9 -2.10 8.59 -1.34
N ARG A 10 -3.03 9.49 -1.66
CA ARG A 10 -3.39 9.79 -3.05
C ARG A 10 -2.17 10.16 -3.89
N ASN A 11 -2.11 9.60 -5.07
CA ASN A 11 -0.97 9.68 -5.97
C ASN A 11 -1.43 9.50 -7.42
N SER A 12 -0.51 9.54 -8.36
CA SER A 12 -0.81 9.47 -9.80
C SER A 12 -1.45 8.16 -10.29
N ILE A 13 -1.51 7.10 -9.49
CA ILE A 13 -2.18 5.84 -9.85
C ILE A 13 -3.70 6.02 -9.85
N GLY A 14 -4.22 6.77 -8.88
CA GLY A 14 -5.66 7.07 -8.77
C GLY A 14 -6.01 8.49 -9.22
N ASP A 15 -5.25 9.07 -10.15
CA ASP A 15 -5.36 10.46 -10.60
C ASP A 15 -5.30 11.49 -9.46
N GLY A 16 -4.69 11.09 -8.33
CA GLY A 16 -4.49 11.93 -7.16
C GLY A 16 -3.13 12.63 -7.19
N SER A 17 -3.00 13.67 -6.37
CA SER A 17 -1.76 14.41 -6.17
C SER A 17 -1.83 15.20 -4.87
N TYR A 18 -0.72 15.84 -4.50
CA TYR A 18 -0.71 16.77 -3.38
C TYR A 18 -1.66 17.97 -3.62
N GLU A 19 -1.74 18.47 -4.86
CA GLU A 19 -2.67 19.54 -5.23
C GLU A 19 -4.12 19.11 -5.02
N ALA A 20 -4.48 17.90 -5.46
CA ALA A 20 -5.82 17.34 -5.23
C ALA A 20 -6.14 17.13 -3.73
N TYR A 21 -5.11 16.81 -2.92
CA TYR A 21 -5.26 16.78 -1.46
C TYR A 21 -5.54 18.20 -0.91
N LEU A 22 -4.84 19.23 -1.37
CA LEU A 22 -5.05 20.61 -0.94
C LEU A 22 -6.44 21.16 -1.31
N GLU A 23 -7.01 20.70 -2.42
CA GLU A 23 -8.37 21.04 -2.85
C GLU A 23 -9.45 20.40 -1.97
N GLY A 24 -9.14 19.27 -1.34
CA GLY A 24 -10.05 18.61 -0.41
C GLY A 24 -9.54 17.27 0.08
N HIS A 25 -9.65 17.05 1.38
CA HIS A 25 -9.23 15.81 2.05
C HIS A 25 -10.10 15.50 3.28
N VAL A 26 -9.96 14.31 3.83
CA VAL A 26 -10.58 13.93 5.11
C VAL A 26 -10.00 14.82 6.20
N PRO A 27 -10.82 15.47 7.05
CA PRO A 27 -10.33 16.39 8.07
C PRO A 27 -9.22 15.78 8.93
N THR A 28 -8.20 16.58 9.22
CA THR A 28 -7.00 16.21 9.98
C THR A 28 -6.08 15.19 9.34
N SER A 29 -6.37 14.70 8.12
CA SER A 29 -5.45 13.81 7.42
C SER A 29 -4.21 14.56 6.93
N ILE A 30 -3.08 13.87 6.95
CA ILE A 30 -1.83 14.33 6.34
C ILE A 30 -1.65 13.66 4.99
N HIS A 31 -0.92 14.29 4.08
CA HIS A 31 -0.61 13.70 2.78
C HIS A 31 0.77 13.07 2.76
N SER A 32 0.86 11.88 2.16
CA SER A 32 2.12 11.24 1.80
C SER A 32 1.97 10.50 0.47
N ASP A 33 2.64 11.01 -0.58
CA ASP A 33 2.55 10.44 -1.94
C ASP A 33 3.14 9.01 -1.97
N TYR A 34 2.27 8.01 -2.15
CA TYR A 34 2.67 6.60 -2.22
C TYR A 34 3.79 6.33 -3.24
N MET A 35 3.85 7.09 -4.32
CA MET A 35 4.82 6.87 -5.38
C MET A 35 6.16 7.54 -5.14
N LYS A 36 6.21 8.60 -4.29
CA LYS A 36 7.37 9.48 -4.14
C LYS A 36 8.02 9.42 -2.77
N ASP A 37 7.26 9.21 -1.69
CA ASP A 37 7.73 9.48 -0.33
C ASP A 37 8.42 8.29 0.37
N GLY A 38 8.71 7.21 -0.37
CA GLY A 38 9.50 6.10 0.17
C GLY A 38 8.70 4.87 0.62
N TRP A 39 7.38 4.82 0.37
CA TRP A 39 6.57 3.61 0.58
C TRP A 39 7.07 2.39 -0.20
N ARG A 40 7.80 2.66 -1.27
CA ARG A 40 8.44 1.67 -2.13
C ARG A 40 9.78 2.22 -2.64
N VAL A 41 10.76 1.35 -2.72
CA VAL A 41 12.12 1.76 -3.09
C VAL A 41 12.57 1.12 -4.39
N LYS A 42 13.61 1.69 -4.97
CA LYS A 42 14.35 1.12 -6.10
C LYS A 42 15.74 0.70 -5.59
N VAL A 43 16.08 -0.55 -5.81
CA VAL A 43 17.44 -1.05 -5.59
C VAL A 43 17.98 -1.54 -6.93
N ASP A 44 19.11 -1.02 -7.36
CA ASP A 44 19.68 -1.21 -8.69
C ASP A 44 18.66 -0.90 -9.78
N ASN A 45 18.27 -1.91 -10.58
CA ASN A 45 17.27 -1.79 -11.65
C ASN A 45 15.89 -2.33 -11.25
N THR A 46 15.71 -2.79 -10.02
CA THR A 46 14.44 -3.33 -9.53
C THR A 46 13.66 -2.24 -8.80
N VAL A 47 12.47 -1.95 -9.28
CA VAL A 47 11.55 -0.94 -8.71
C VAL A 47 10.47 -1.62 -7.86
N GLY A 48 9.92 -0.87 -6.90
CA GLY A 48 8.77 -1.31 -6.12
C GLY A 48 9.12 -2.30 -5.01
N LEU A 49 10.37 -2.35 -4.60
CA LEU A 49 10.80 -3.15 -3.45
C LEU A 49 10.31 -2.54 -2.14
N VAL A 50 10.28 -3.38 -1.11
CA VAL A 50 10.00 -2.96 0.26
C VAL A 50 11.17 -2.10 0.75
N PRO A 51 10.92 -0.97 1.43
CA PRO A 51 11.97 -0.23 2.12
C PRO A 51 12.62 -1.08 3.22
N THR A 52 13.84 -0.78 3.57
CA THR A 52 14.47 -1.37 4.76
C THR A 52 13.77 -0.92 6.04
N GLU A 53 14.00 -1.61 7.16
CA GLU A 53 13.46 -1.21 8.47
C GLU A 53 13.76 0.26 8.77
N SER A 54 15.02 0.70 8.60
CA SER A 54 15.41 2.09 8.83
C SER A 54 14.66 3.06 7.92
N GLN A 55 14.60 2.78 6.62
CA GLN A 55 13.91 3.66 5.66
C GLN A 55 12.42 3.79 5.98
N PHE A 56 11.75 2.68 6.33
CA PHE A 56 10.34 2.75 6.70
C PHE A 56 10.12 3.41 8.06
N GLN A 57 11.01 3.18 9.03
CA GLN A 57 10.98 3.86 10.31
C GLN A 57 11.08 5.39 10.16
N ASP A 58 12.03 5.85 9.33
CA ASP A 58 12.22 7.28 9.07
C ASP A 58 10.99 7.90 8.40
N LEU A 59 10.39 7.21 7.42
CA LEU A 59 9.12 7.63 6.81
C LEU A 59 8.00 7.69 7.85
N ALA A 60 7.77 6.63 8.61
CA ALA A 60 6.68 6.56 9.58
C ALA A 60 6.82 7.61 10.67
N ARG A 61 8.04 7.84 11.17
CA ARG A 61 8.32 8.91 12.16
C ARG A 61 8.08 10.29 11.59
N SER A 62 8.52 10.56 10.37
CA SER A 62 8.28 11.85 9.71
C SER A 62 6.80 12.15 9.53
N LEU A 63 5.96 11.11 9.45
CA LEU A 63 4.49 11.19 9.41
C LEU A 63 3.86 11.26 10.80
N GLY A 64 4.64 11.30 11.88
CA GLY A 64 4.13 11.40 13.25
C GLY A 64 3.66 10.06 13.85
N VAL A 65 4.00 8.91 13.26
CA VAL A 65 3.57 7.60 13.76
C VAL A 65 4.31 7.25 15.06
N ASN A 66 3.56 6.98 16.11
CA ASN A 66 4.04 6.42 17.37
C ASN A 66 3.72 4.91 17.45
N SER A 67 4.31 4.22 18.40
CA SER A 67 4.10 2.78 18.57
C SER A 67 2.65 2.40 18.91
N ASP A 68 1.89 3.32 19.50
CA ASP A 68 0.48 3.18 19.90
C ASP A 68 -0.51 3.87 18.96
N THR A 69 -0.04 4.51 17.90
CA THR A 69 -0.90 5.20 16.91
C THR A 69 -1.73 4.18 16.12
N HIS A 70 -3.03 4.44 15.99
CA HIS A 70 -3.86 3.75 15.00
C HIS A 70 -3.77 4.53 13.68
N VAL A 71 -3.09 3.94 12.71
CA VAL A 71 -2.96 4.52 11.36
C VAL A 71 -4.16 4.13 10.51
N VAL A 72 -4.80 5.11 9.87
CA VAL A 72 -5.83 4.88 8.85
C VAL A 72 -5.31 5.38 7.51
N ILE A 73 -5.15 4.47 6.56
CA ILE A 73 -4.67 4.77 5.22
C ILE A 73 -5.85 5.13 4.33
N ILE A 74 -5.75 6.25 3.61
CA ILE A 74 -6.81 6.78 2.77
C ILE A 74 -6.34 6.80 1.31
N PRO A 75 -6.79 5.83 0.46
CA PRO A 75 -6.62 5.89 -1.00
C PRO A 75 -7.59 6.89 -1.64
N ALA A 76 -7.49 7.10 -2.95
CA ALA A 76 -8.46 7.92 -3.69
C ALA A 76 -9.87 7.29 -3.71
N GLY A 77 -9.95 5.96 -3.75
CA GLY A 77 -11.22 5.23 -3.83
C GLY A 77 -11.81 5.22 -5.24
N VAL A 78 -10.97 5.03 -6.26
CA VAL A 78 -11.37 5.12 -7.68
C VAL A 78 -11.13 3.85 -8.49
N SER A 79 -10.34 2.91 -8.00
CA SER A 79 -10.04 1.65 -8.70
C SER A 79 -9.37 0.62 -7.80
N SER A 80 -9.38 -0.65 -8.23
CA SER A 80 -8.63 -1.74 -7.60
C SER A 80 -7.12 -1.50 -7.55
N THR A 81 -6.55 -0.82 -8.54
CA THR A 81 -5.13 -0.47 -8.59
C THR A 81 -4.77 0.61 -7.56
N ASP A 82 -5.63 1.60 -7.39
CA ASP A 82 -5.51 2.61 -6.34
C ASP A 82 -5.62 1.97 -4.95
N PHE A 83 -6.63 1.13 -4.75
CA PHE A 83 -6.75 0.33 -3.53
C PHE A 83 -5.50 -0.54 -3.28
N GLY A 84 -4.88 -1.08 -4.33
CA GLY A 84 -3.62 -1.81 -4.25
C GLY A 84 -2.47 -0.99 -3.63
N SER A 85 -2.46 0.32 -3.79
CA SER A 85 -1.51 1.22 -3.11
C SER A 85 -1.75 1.24 -1.61
N ALA A 86 -3.02 1.32 -1.17
CA ALA A 86 -3.38 1.27 0.24
C ALA A 86 -3.09 -0.11 0.86
N ALA A 87 -3.43 -1.19 0.17
CA ALA A 87 -3.15 -2.55 0.60
C ALA A 87 -1.64 -2.79 0.77
N ARG A 88 -0.82 -2.25 -0.15
CA ARG A 88 0.64 -2.33 -0.04
C ARG A 88 1.17 -1.51 1.16
N SER A 89 0.65 -0.32 1.40
CA SER A 89 1.02 0.51 2.55
C SER A 89 0.62 -0.16 3.86
N TYR A 90 -0.60 -0.69 3.95
CA TYR A 90 -1.08 -1.50 5.07
C TYR A 90 -0.14 -2.68 5.36
N TRP A 91 0.15 -3.48 4.34
CA TRP A 91 1.04 -4.61 4.47
C TRP A 91 2.45 -4.19 4.91
N THR A 92 2.97 -3.04 4.43
CA THR A 92 4.29 -2.54 4.82
C THR A 92 4.33 -2.20 6.31
N PHE A 93 3.28 -1.56 6.86
CA PHE A 93 3.15 -1.35 8.30
C PHE A 93 3.18 -2.67 9.08
N LYS A 94 2.34 -3.63 8.68
CA LYS A 94 2.28 -4.96 9.33
C LYS A 94 3.61 -5.69 9.23
N ALA A 95 4.24 -5.70 8.07
CA ALA A 95 5.53 -6.33 7.85
C ALA A 95 6.67 -5.66 8.66
N CYS A 96 6.56 -4.38 8.96
CA CYS A 96 7.48 -3.65 9.81
C CYS A 96 7.08 -3.61 11.29
N GLY A 97 6.11 -4.42 11.71
CA GLY A 97 5.75 -4.64 13.11
C GLY A 97 4.76 -3.63 13.69
N HIS A 98 4.08 -2.82 12.85
CA HIS A 98 3.01 -1.93 13.31
C HIS A 98 1.64 -2.59 13.10
N GLU A 99 1.01 -3.02 14.20
CA GLU A 99 -0.22 -3.81 14.15
C GLU A 99 -1.50 -2.96 14.00
N ASN A 100 -1.49 -1.73 14.55
CA ASN A 100 -2.65 -0.85 14.60
C ASN A 100 -2.79 -0.05 13.29
N VAL A 101 -3.18 -0.71 12.22
CA VAL A 101 -3.35 -0.10 10.90
C VAL A 101 -4.64 -0.60 10.25
N SER A 102 -5.34 0.29 9.56
CA SER A 102 -6.52 0.00 8.75
C SER A 102 -6.53 0.84 7.47
N ILE A 103 -7.44 0.51 6.56
CA ILE A 103 -7.68 1.25 5.32
C ILE A 103 -9.09 1.81 5.39
N LEU A 104 -9.28 3.06 4.98
CA LEU A 104 -10.61 3.62 4.78
C LEU A 104 -11.23 2.98 3.53
N ASP A 105 -12.24 2.13 3.75
CA ASP A 105 -12.93 1.44 2.66
C ASP A 105 -13.66 2.43 1.76
N GLY A 106 -13.49 2.27 0.44
CA GLY A 106 -13.93 3.24 -0.55
C GLY A 106 -13.15 4.55 -0.59
N GLY A 107 -12.14 4.73 0.28
CA GLY A 107 -11.21 5.84 0.27
C GLY A 107 -11.83 7.24 0.40
N TYR A 108 -11.10 8.24 -0.09
CA TYR A 108 -11.57 9.63 -0.10
C TYR A 108 -12.88 9.83 -0.87
N SER A 109 -13.08 9.08 -1.96
CA SER A 109 -14.30 9.17 -2.77
C SER A 109 -15.54 8.81 -1.94
N ALA A 110 -15.51 7.70 -1.20
CA ALA A 110 -16.60 7.29 -0.32
C ALA A 110 -16.83 8.31 0.81
N TRP A 111 -15.76 8.81 1.44
CA TRP A 111 -15.85 9.84 2.46
C TRP A 111 -16.54 11.10 1.93
N LYS A 112 -16.09 11.62 0.78
CA LYS A 112 -16.64 12.83 0.16
C LYS A 112 -18.12 12.69 -0.16
N ASN A 113 -18.54 11.51 -0.60
CA ASN A 113 -19.94 11.22 -0.90
C ASN A 113 -20.80 11.13 0.37
N ALA A 114 -20.31 10.47 1.40
CA ALA A 114 -21.04 10.29 2.65
C ALA A 114 -21.07 11.56 3.52
N TYR A 115 -20.02 12.34 3.48
CA TYR A 115 -19.79 13.51 4.35
C TYR A 115 -19.35 14.76 3.58
N PRO A 116 -20.15 15.26 2.61
CA PRO A 116 -19.75 16.36 1.72
C PRO A 116 -19.47 17.69 2.46
N ASN A 117 -19.99 17.83 3.67
CA ASN A 117 -19.77 19.01 4.52
C ASN A 117 -18.57 18.83 5.51
N GLN A 118 -17.91 17.68 5.48
CA GLN A 118 -16.75 17.35 6.31
C GLN A 118 -15.52 17.13 5.42
N ILE A 119 -15.20 18.15 4.63
CA ILE A 119 -14.02 18.21 3.76
C ILE A 119 -13.16 19.37 4.24
N GLU A 120 -11.90 19.09 4.53
CA GLU A 120 -10.89 20.10 4.85
C GLU A 120 -10.11 20.46 3.59
N THR A 121 -9.65 21.70 3.48
CA THR A 121 -8.85 22.20 2.36
C THR A 121 -7.56 22.85 2.87
N GLY A 122 -6.55 22.92 2.02
CA GLY A 122 -5.23 23.40 2.41
C GLY A 122 -4.36 22.32 3.05
N ALA A 123 -3.18 22.68 3.52
CA ALA A 123 -2.27 21.71 4.15
C ALA A 123 -2.57 21.57 5.64
N PHE A 124 -2.70 20.32 6.09
CA PHE A 124 -2.67 20.04 7.52
C PHE A 124 -1.21 19.78 7.95
N ASN A 125 -0.67 20.60 8.85
CA ASN A 125 0.76 20.65 9.17
C ASN A 125 0.99 20.74 10.70
N THR A 126 0.64 19.71 11.44
CA THR A 126 0.97 19.66 12.89
C THR A 126 1.86 18.47 13.24
N LEU A 127 2.76 18.08 12.36
CA LEU A 127 3.56 16.90 12.58
C LEU A 127 4.68 17.15 13.59
N VAL A 128 4.54 16.53 14.76
CA VAL A 128 5.66 16.22 15.63
C VAL A 128 6.19 14.85 15.19
N GLU A 129 7.50 14.72 15.04
CA GLU A 129 8.13 13.46 14.71
C GLU A 129 7.70 12.36 15.67
N GLY A 130 7.25 11.22 15.12
CA GLY A 130 6.82 10.06 15.90
C GLY A 130 7.98 9.26 16.48
N ASN A 131 7.65 8.25 17.31
CA ASN A 131 8.64 7.40 17.97
C ASN A 131 8.59 5.93 17.51
N PHE A 132 7.82 5.62 16.46
CA PHE A 132 7.71 4.25 15.94
C PHE A 132 9.09 3.62 15.68
N THR A 133 9.24 2.35 16.03
CA THR A 133 10.45 1.56 15.74
C THR A 133 10.07 0.38 14.85
N ALA A 134 10.61 0.35 13.65
CA ALA A 134 10.36 -0.71 12.69
C ALA A 134 11.12 -1.98 13.06
N LYS A 135 10.44 -3.11 12.96
CA LYS A 135 11.04 -4.44 13.09
C LYS A 135 10.35 -5.39 12.13
N PHE A 136 11.07 -5.94 11.17
CA PHE A 136 10.49 -6.87 10.20
C PHE A 136 9.92 -8.11 10.86
N ASN A 137 8.67 -8.41 10.49
CA ASN A 137 8.04 -9.69 10.79
C ASN A 137 8.39 -10.69 9.68
N PRO A 138 9.23 -11.70 9.95
CA PRO A 138 9.65 -12.67 8.92
C PRO A 138 8.51 -13.57 8.42
N GLU A 139 7.38 -13.63 9.11
CA GLU A 139 6.22 -14.41 8.68
C GLU A 139 5.42 -13.68 7.57
N LEU A 140 5.57 -12.36 7.46
CA LEU A 140 4.86 -11.55 6.47
C LEU A 140 5.72 -11.17 5.25
N TYR A 141 6.97 -11.59 5.21
CA TYR A 141 7.88 -11.30 4.11
C TYR A 141 8.72 -12.51 3.74
N ILE A 142 8.77 -12.83 2.45
CA ILE A 142 9.60 -13.90 1.93
C ILE A 142 10.56 -13.36 0.85
N SER A 143 11.82 -13.77 0.90
CA SER A 143 12.82 -13.37 -0.08
C SER A 143 12.68 -14.11 -1.41
N THR A 144 13.20 -13.51 -2.49
CA THR A 144 13.29 -14.18 -3.80
C THR A 144 14.03 -15.51 -3.72
N ASN A 145 15.11 -15.58 -2.91
CA ASN A 145 15.89 -16.81 -2.75
C ASN A 145 15.08 -17.91 -2.04
N ASP A 146 14.24 -17.55 -1.09
CA ASP A 146 13.41 -18.54 -0.40
C ASP A 146 12.25 -19.01 -1.28
N VAL A 147 11.65 -18.11 -2.08
CA VAL A 147 10.68 -18.52 -3.11
C VAL A 147 11.32 -19.46 -4.14
N ALA A 148 12.56 -19.20 -4.57
CA ALA A 148 13.28 -20.10 -5.47
C ALA A 148 13.45 -21.51 -4.86
N LYS A 149 13.81 -21.60 -3.57
CA LYS A 149 13.90 -22.90 -2.86
C LYS A 149 12.55 -23.62 -2.83
N ILE A 150 11.45 -22.90 -2.56
CA ILE A 150 10.09 -23.47 -2.57
C ILE A 150 9.78 -24.10 -3.93
N VAL A 151 10.09 -23.39 -5.02
CA VAL A 151 9.87 -23.88 -6.40
C VAL A 151 10.73 -25.10 -6.67
N ASP A 152 12.02 -25.07 -6.32
CA ASP A 152 12.98 -26.16 -6.62
C ASP A 152 12.67 -27.43 -5.83
N THR A 153 12.23 -27.31 -4.59
CA THR A 153 11.96 -28.47 -3.71
C THR A 153 10.55 -29.03 -3.85
N LYS A 154 9.69 -28.42 -4.67
CA LYS A 154 8.25 -28.77 -4.78
C LYS A 154 7.59 -28.87 -3.41
N SER A 155 7.85 -27.86 -2.58
CA SER A 155 7.27 -27.71 -1.24
C SER A 155 5.75 -27.72 -1.29
N ASP A 156 5.10 -28.09 -0.17
CA ASP A 156 3.63 -28.03 0.01
C ASP A 156 3.09 -26.58 0.12
N VAL A 157 3.97 -25.57 0.06
CA VAL A 157 3.58 -24.16 0.05
C VAL A 157 2.87 -23.80 -1.24
N ILE A 158 1.69 -23.22 -1.14
CA ILE A 158 0.92 -22.74 -2.28
C ILE A 158 1.40 -21.34 -2.64
N LEU A 159 1.89 -21.16 -3.87
CA LEU A 159 2.25 -19.85 -4.41
C LEU A 159 1.04 -19.27 -5.14
N LEU A 160 0.52 -18.14 -4.63
CA LEU A 160 -0.58 -17.42 -5.26
C LEU A 160 -0.06 -16.28 -6.13
N ASP A 161 -0.53 -16.23 -7.38
CA ASP A 161 -0.23 -15.16 -8.32
C ASP A 161 -1.43 -14.21 -8.41
N GLY A 162 -1.30 -13.00 -7.85
CA GLY A 162 -2.35 -11.98 -7.82
C GLY A 162 -2.49 -11.16 -9.10
N ARG A 163 -1.67 -11.42 -10.14
CA ARG A 163 -1.66 -10.63 -11.37
C ARG A 163 -2.84 -10.98 -12.29
N PRO A 164 -3.13 -10.10 -13.29
CA PRO A 164 -4.13 -10.39 -14.32
C PRO A 164 -3.84 -11.67 -15.07
N GLU A 165 -4.91 -12.33 -15.51
CA GLU A 165 -4.88 -13.62 -16.22
C GLU A 165 -3.94 -13.62 -17.44
N ASN A 166 -3.94 -12.52 -18.22
CA ASN A 166 -3.09 -12.39 -19.39
C ASN A 166 -1.58 -12.38 -19.04
N GLN A 167 -1.20 -11.87 -17.86
CA GLN A 167 0.18 -11.94 -17.38
C GLN A 167 0.54 -13.34 -16.86
N PHE A 168 -0.39 -13.98 -16.15
CA PHE A 168 -0.22 -15.34 -15.64
C PHE A 168 0.01 -16.34 -16.78
N TYR A 169 -0.76 -16.24 -17.88
CA TYR A 169 -0.65 -17.11 -19.05
C TYR A 169 0.37 -16.63 -20.09
N ALA A 170 1.27 -15.71 -19.73
CA ALA A 170 2.34 -15.21 -20.63
C ALA A 170 1.84 -14.48 -21.90
N LYS A 171 0.58 -14.09 -21.98
CA LYS A 171 0.02 -13.30 -23.09
C LYS A 171 0.43 -11.83 -23.04
N ALA A 172 0.81 -11.35 -21.86
CA ALA A 172 1.33 -10.02 -21.61
C ALA A 172 2.38 -10.05 -20.51
N LYS A 173 3.12 -8.95 -20.35
CA LYS A 173 4.00 -8.71 -19.19
C LYS A 173 4.05 -7.24 -18.83
N HIS A 174 4.33 -6.94 -17.57
CA HIS A 174 4.64 -5.59 -17.16
C HIS A 174 5.92 -5.09 -17.85
N GLY A 175 5.99 -3.83 -18.26
CA GLY A 175 7.11 -3.26 -19.02
C GLY A 175 8.49 -3.41 -18.35
N LYS A 176 8.54 -3.50 -17.02
CA LYS A 176 9.77 -3.73 -16.25
C LYS A 176 10.12 -5.20 -16.04
N ALA A 177 9.23 -6.13 -16.38
CA ALA A 177 9.49 -7.56 -16.22
C ALA A 177 10.44 -8.08 -17.31
N ARG A 178 11.43 -8.89 -16.91
CA ARG A 178 12.39 -9.53 -17.86
C ARG A 178 11.70 -10.54 -18.76
N ALA A 179 10.79 -11.33 -18.21
CA ALA A 179 10.10 -12.42 -18.91
C ALA A 179 8.59 -12.36 -18.68
N ALA A 180 7.84 -12.92 -19.60
CA ALA A 180 6.43 -13.21 -19.42
C ALA A 180 6.25 -14.57 -18.71
N GLY A 181 5.06 -14.81 -18.17
CA GLY A 181 4.73 -16.07 -17.50
C GLY A 181 4.68 -15.96 -15.98
N ARG A 182 4.69 -17.09 -15.32
CA ARG A 182 4.51 -17.26 -13.88
C ARG A 182 5.58 -18.14 -13.26
N LEU A 183 5.65 -18.15 -11.93
CA LEU A 183 6.47 -19.10 -11.18
C LEU A 183 5.92 -20.53 -11.38
N PRO A 184 6.77 -21.56 -11.56
CA PRO A 184 6.32 -22.93 -11.64
C PRO A 184 5.49 -23.32 -10.41
N GLY A 185 4.36 -23.99 -10.64
CA GLY A 185 3.46 -24.44 -9.56
C GLY A 185 2.56 -23.35 -8.96
N SER A 186 2.66 -22.07 -9.39
CA SER A 186 1.77 -21.04 -8.86
C SER A 186 0.33 -21.18 -9.38
N VAL A 187 -0.61 -20.76 -8.53
CA VAL A 187 -2.05 -20.73 -8.78
C VAL A 187 -2.49 -19.29 -9.00
N LEU A 188 -3.32 -19.06 -10.02
CA LEU A 188 -3.89 -17.72 -10.25
C LEU A 188 -4.96 -17.41 -9.21
N LEU A 189 -4.78 -16.28 -8.52
CA LEU A 189 -5.78 -15.63 -7.68
C LEU A 189 -5.78 -14.15 -8.04
N PHE A 190 -6.51 -13.78 -9.09
CA PHE A 190 -6.52 -12.40 -9.56
C PHE A 190 -7.06 -11.46 -8.47
N GLN A 191 -6.28 -10.44 -8.13
CA GLN A 191 -6.55 -9.53 -7.01
C GLN A 191 -7.93 -8.83 -7.10
N GLU A 192 -8.42 -8.52 -8.31
CA GLU A 192 -9.71 -7.86 -8.49
C GLU A 192 -10.90 -8.73 -8.06
N ASN A 193 -10.72 -10.06 -7.90
CA ASN A 193 -11.77 -10.93 -7.38
C ASN A 193 -12.12 -10.63 -5.90
N ALA A 194 -11.25 -9.91 -5.19
CA ALA A 194 -11.47 -9.47 -3.82
C ALA A 194 -11.89 -7.99 -3.73
N TYR A 195 -12.29 -7.38 -4.84
CA TYR A 195 -12.62 -5.95 -4.90
C TYR A 195 -13.92 -5.73 -5.68
N ASP A 196 -14.86 -5.03 -5.07
CA ASP A 196 -16.10 -4.61 -5.75
C ASP A 196 -15.84 -3.38 -6.61
N ILE A 197 -15.59 -3.62 -7.91
CA ILE A 197 -15.28 -2.56 -8.87
C ILE A 197 -16.44 -1.56 -9.02
N ALA A 198 -17.69 -1.99 -8.85
CA ALA A 198 -18.83 -1.12 -9.03
C ALA A 198 -18.96 -0.07 -7.91
N ASN A 199 -18.60 -0.45 -6.69
CA ASN A 199 -18.71 0.41 -5.50
C ASN A 199 -17.34 0.93 -5.00
N ASN A 200 -16.22 0.47 -5.56
CA ASN A 200 -14.85 0.79 -5.15
C ASN A 200 -14.55 0.44 -3.67
N VAL A 201 -15.03 -0.71 -3.22
CA VAL A 201 -14.87 -1.24 -1.85
C VAL A 201 -14.35 -2.68 -1.85
N LEU A 202 -13.97 -3.20 -0.65
CA LEU A 202 -13.63 -4.61 -0.44
C LEU A 202 -14.84 -5.51 -0.37
#